data_be934f1aa6a7a36ae96fb40be23ce809
#
_entry.id   be934f1aa6a7a36ae96fb40be23ce809
#
_cell.length_a   1.000
_cell.length_b   1.000
_cell.length_c   1.000
_cell.angle_alpha   90.00
_cell.angle_beta   90.00
_cell.angle_gamma   90.00
#
_symmetry.space_group_name_H-M   'P 1'
#
loop_
_entity.id
_entity.type
_entity.pdbx_description
1 polymer ?
#
loop_
_entity_poly.entity_id
_entity_poly.type
_entity_poly.pdbx_seq_one_letter_code
_entity_poly.pdbx_strand_id
1 'polypeptide(L)'
;MRGIYRTVAAVGIVAVLAAAAGCGSSAAGKSGGTGGTTAGGKFLACMVTDTGGIDDKSFNQSSWEGMQAAAATDPSKISATYLPSTTTADYASNISALEAKKCGIIVTVGFLMAGATEAAAKASPTQKFAIVDCSYASFCLSGKKQKNIDQLVFNTVQDGFLGGYLAAAVSKTHVVATYGGQDFGTVTIYEDGFQDGVNYYNTQQHANVKVLGWDEQTQKGSFIGNFTDLGAGQALTNTFIGDGADVIFPVAGGVGLGTAKAVQTADNAGKSVSMEWVDTDGCISAAQYCQYMLTSVTKGITEAVKTAVLSAAGGTFKGGTYVGTLANGGAVLSPFHDYGTKIPASVQAELKTLQQDIESGKINPYTKNPV
;
A
#
# COMPACT_ATOMS: atom_id res chain seq x y z
N MET A 1 -54.84 -42.32 -12.88
CA MET A 1 -56.11 -41.57 -12.87
C MET A 1 -55.77 -40.17 -13.37
N ARG A 2 -56.11 -39.90 -14.61
CA ARG A 2 -57.19 -39.01 -15.10
C ARG A 2 -56.96 -37.59 -14.53
N GLY A 3 -56.73 -36.56 -15.24
CA GLY A 3 -57.08 -36.12 -16.60
C GLY A 3 -57.37 -34.64 -16.48
N ILE A 4 -57.21 -33.88 -17.36
CA ILE A 4 -57.91 -33.36 -18.55
C ILE A 4 -57.67 -31.82 -18.64
N TYR A 5 -57.04 -31.35 -19.73
CA TYR A 5 -57.45 -30.36 -20.77
C TYR A 5 -58.18 -29.05 -20.37
N ARG A 6 -57.79 -27.86 -20.90
CA ARG A 6 -58.10 -27.27 -22.26
C ARG A 6 -57.58 -25.83 -22.29
N THR A 7 -56.76 -25.45 -23.22
CA THR A 7 -56.97 -24.77 -24.55
C THR A 7 -57.82 -23.52 -24.58
N VAL A 8 -57.32 -22.53 -25.24
CA VAL A 8 -57.58 -21.81 -26.50
C VAL A 8 -57.81 -20.32 -26.23
N ALA A 9 -57.41 -19.30 -26.93
CA ALA A 9 -56.95 -18.88 -28.24
C ALA A 9 -56.69 -17.35 -28.14
N ALA A 10 -55.76 -16.76 -28.72
CA ALA A 10 -55.55 -16.21 -30.06
C ALA A 10 -56.24 -14.86 -30.37
N VAL A 11 -55.49 -14.01 -31.06
CA VAL A 11 -55.81 -12.99 -32.08
C VAL A 11 -55.81 -11.50 -31.68
N GLY A 12 -55.02 -10.74 -32.39
CA GLY A 12 -55.16 -9.31 -32.54
C GLY A 12 -53.91 -8.54 -33.04
N ILE A 13 -53.63 -8.58 -34.34
CA ILE A 13 -52.67 -7.73 -35.07
C ILE A 13 -53.24 -6.35 -35.24
N VAL A 14 -52.49 -5.27 -35.03
CA VAL A 14 -52.59 -4.05 -35.86
C VAL A 14 -51.23 -3.37 -35.92
N ALA A 15 -50.69 -3.31 -37.12
CA ALA A 15 -49.51 -2.50 -37.50
C ALA A 15 -49.96 -1.11 -37.91
N VAL A 16 -49.27 -0.08 -37.46
CA VAL A 16 -49.29 1.23 -38.14
C VAL A 16 -47.84 1.73 -38.27
N LEU A 17 -47.41 1.78 -39.53
CA LEU A 17 -46.22 2.54 -39.97
C LEU A 17 -46.57 4.01 -40.07
N ALA A 18 -45.67 4.86 -39.53
CA ALA A 18 -45.54 6.23 -39.95
C ALA A 18 -44.06 6.60 -40.08
N ALA A 19 -43.61 6.76 -41.30
CA ALA A 19 -42.30 7.30 -41.66
C ALA A 19 -42.38 8.85 -41.64
N ALA A 20 -41.41 9.47 -41.01
CA ALA A 20 -41.09 10.87 -41.28
C ALA A 20 -39.57 11.07 -41.32
N ALA A 21 -39.08 11.34 -42.52
CA ALA A 21 -37.73 11.75 -42.80
C ALA A 21 -37.49 13.18 -42.38
N GLY A 22 -36.41 13.44 -41.61
CA GLY A 22 -35.90 14.74 -41.26
C GLY A 22 -34.38 14.77 -41.38
N CYS A 23 -33.85 15.30 -42.48
CA CYS A 23 -32.44 15.63 -42.64
C CYS A 23 -32.06 16.80 -41.75
N GLY A 24 -30.99 16.67 -40.96
CA GLY A 24 -30.43 17.72 -40.14
C GLY A 24 -28.95 17.46 -39.85
N SER A 25 -28.13 18.31 -40.37
CA SER A 25 -26.70 18.48 -40.50
C SER A 25 -25.78 17.94 -39.41
N SER A 26 -24.68 17.41 -39.88
CA SER A 26 -23.47 17.00 -39.17
C SER A 26 -22.83 18.14 -38.37
N ALA A 27 -22.67 17.95 -37.05
CA ALA A 27 -21.66 18.62 -36.28
C ALA A 27 -20.74 17.53 -35.69
N ALA A 28 -19.47 17.49 -36.12
CA ALA A 28 -18.43 16.67 -35.58
C ALA A 28 -18.12 17.06 -34.14
N GLY A 29 -18.72 16.38 -33.19
CA GLY A 29 -18.39 16.47 -31.77
C GLY A 29 -17.22 15.55 -31.45
N LYS A 30 -16.15 16.12 -30.91
CA LYS A 30 -14.97 15.43 -30.41
C LYS A 30 -15.39 14.31 -29.46
N SER A 31 -14.94 13.09 -29.77
CA SER A 31 -15.03 11.91 -28.92
C SER A 31 -14.23 12.14 -27.63
N GLY A 32 -14.89 12.56 -26.57
CA GLY A 32 -14.37 12.52 -25.21
C GLY A 32 -14.45 11.10 -24.70
N GLY A 33 -13.33 10.58 -24.17
CA GLY A 33 -13.23 9.22 -23.64
C GLY A 33 -14.32 8.92 -22.63
N THR A 34 -15.05 7.85 -22.85
CA THR A 34 -16.07 7.32 -21.94
C THR A 34 -15.43 6.77 -20.69
N GLY A 35 -15.37 7.59 -19.61
CA GLY A 35 -15.12 7.09 -18.27
C GLY A 35 -16.23 6.11 -17.86
N GLY A 36 -15.86 5.00 -17.22
CA GLY A 36 -16.83 4.03 -16.72
C GLY A 36 -17.80 4.68 -15.71
N THR A 37 -19.09 4.56 -15.94
CA THR A 37 -20.13 5.03 -15.03
C THR A 37 -21.03 3.88 -14.60
N THR A 38 -21.47 3.91 -13.33
CA THR A 38 -22.51 2.99 -12.83
C THR A 38 -23.88 3.31 -13.43
N ALA A 39 -24.85 2.41 -13.23
CA ALA A 39 -26.24 2.59 -13.65
C ALA A 39 -26.92 3.89 -13.13
N GLY A 40 -26.31 4.59 -12.18
CA GLY A 40 -26.73 5.89 -11.65
C GLY A 40 -25.88 7.08 -12.11
N GLY A 41 -25.01 6.90 -13.14
CA GLY A 41 -24.16 7.98 -13.66
C GLY A 41 -22.93 8.32 -12.84
N LYS A 42 -22.63 7.60 -11.74
CA LYS A 42 -21.46 7.83 -10.91
C LYS A 42 -20.20 7.17 -11.52
N PHE A 43 -19.06 7.81 -11.34
CA PHE A 43 -17.76 7.21 -11.60
C PHE A 43 -17.52 6.08 -10.59
N LEU A 44 -17.29 4.86 -11.04
CA LEU A 44 -17.01 3.72 -10.19
C LEU A 44 -15.49 3.50 -10.09
N ALA A 45 -14.92 3.77 -8.94
CA ALA A 45 -13.55 3.42 -8.62
C ALA A 45 -13.49 2.01 -8.01
N CYS A 46 -12.64 1.15 -8.52
CA CYS A 46 -12.56 -0.25 -8.14
C CYS A 46 -11.15 -0.60 -7.65
N MET A 47 -11.05 -1.54 -6.73
CA MET A 47 -9.79 -2.01 -6.19
C MET A 47 -9.75 -3.54 -6.14
N VAL A 48 -8.59 -4.13 -6.38
CA VAL A 48 -8.29 -5.54 -6.08
C VAL A 48 -7.18 -5.55 -5.04
N THR A 49 -7.43 -6.22 -3.91
CA THR A 49 -6.39 -6.40 -2.87
C THR A 49 -5.44 -7.53 -3.26
N ASP A 50 -4.24 -7.52 -2.71
CA ASP A 50 -3.44 -8.75 -2.64
C ASP A 50 -3.99 -9.72 -1.56
N THR A 51 -3.19 -10.71 -1.18
CA THR A 51 -3.61 -11.78 -0.26
C THR A 51 -3.82 -11.32 1.19
N GLY A 52 -3.43 -10.09 1.57
CA GLY A 52 -3.56 -9.57 2.95
C GLY A 52 -4.98 -9.16 3.35
N GLY A 53 -5.83 -8.83 2.35
CA GLY A 53 -7.16 -8.28 2.61
C GLY A 53 -7.15 -6.88 3.21
N ILE A 54 -8.31 -6.22 3.31
CA ILE A 54 -8.42 -4.80 3.73
C ILE A 54 -8.32 -4.58 5.24
N ASP A 55 -8.26 -5.63 6.05
CA ASP A 55 -8.17 -5.56 7.51
C ASP A 55 -6.74 -5.83 8.03
N ASP A 56 -5.73 -5.72 7.16
CA ASP A 56 -4.32 -5.98 7.48
C ASP A 56 -3.69 -4.94 8.41
N LYS A 57 -4.43 -3.88 8.75
CA LYS A 57 -4.00 -2.76 9.60
C LYS A 57 -2.80 -1.98 9.04
N SER A 58 -2.52 -2.13 7.75
CA SER A 58 -1.33 -1.62 7.08
C SER A 58 -1.63 -1.31 5.60
N PHE A 59 -1.05 -2.06 4.70
CA PHE A 59 -0.91 -1.81 3.26
C PHE A 59 -2.23 -1.77 2.49
N ASN A 60 -3.04 -2.86 2.56
CA ASN A 60 -4.31 -2.92 1.86
C ASN A 60 -5.35 -2.01 2.49
N GLN A 61 -5.37 -1.92 3.83
CA GLN A 61 -6.26 -0.99 4.53
C GLN A 61 -6.02 0.45 4.06
N SER A 62 -4.75 0.91 4.01
CA SER A 62 -4.41 2.26 3.54
C SER A 62 -4.84 2.52 2.09
N SER A 63 -4.72 1.51 1.24
CA SER A 63 -5.19 1.60 -0.16
C SER A 63 -6.70 1.74 -0.23
N TRP A 64 -7.45 0.98 0.58
CA TRP A 64 -8.90 1.07 0.66
C TRP A 64 -9.37 2.42 1.25
N GLU A 65 -8.70 2.92 2.26
CA GLU A 65 -8.95 4.25 2.82
C GLU A 65 -8.78 5.35 1.76
N GLY A 66 -7.78 5.23 0.87
CA GLY A 66 -7.61 6.13 -0.27
C GLY A 66 -8.79 6.10 -1.25
N MET A 67 -9.33 4.91 -1.54
CA MET A 67 -10.54 4.73 -2.35
C MET A 67 -11.75 5.39 -1.70
N GLN A 68 -11.94 5.17 -0.39
CA GLN A 68 -13.04 5.76 0.38
C GLN A 68 -12.91 7.29 0.48
N ALA A 69 -11.70 7.81 0.70
CA ALA A 69 -11.43 9.23 0.76
C ALA A 69 -11.73 9.92 -0.58
N ALA A 70 -11.39 9.28 -1.71
CA ALA A 70 -11.77 9.80 -3.03
C ALA A 70 -13.28 9.83 -3.21
N ALA A 71 -14.00 8.78 -2.84
CA ALA A 71 -15.46 8.71 -2.92
C ALA A 71 -16.12 9.76 -2.01
N ALA A 72 -15.55 10.00 -0.82
CA ALA A 72 -16.04 11.00 0.13
C ALA A 72 -15.86 12.45 -0.35
N THR A 73 -14.96 12.70 -1.29
CA THR A 73 -14.76 14.06 -1.87
C THR A 73 -15.99 14.54 -2.64
N ASP A 74 -16.64 13.66 -3.40
CA ASP A 74 -17.91 13.94 -4.08
C ASP A 74 -18.77 12.65 -4.13
N PRO A 75 -19.51 12.35 -3.04
CA PRO A 75 -20.31 11.13 -2.95
C PRO A 75 -21.46 11.08 -3.97
N SER A 76 -21.81 12.20 -4.58
CA SER A 76 -22.81 12.25 -5.65
C SER A 76 -22.26 11.76 -6.98
N LYS A 77 -20.94 11.88 -7.20
CA LYS A 77 -20.29 11.57 -8.49
C LYS A 77 -19.34 10.37 -8.44
N ILE A 78 -18.80 10.02 -7.28
CA ILE A 78 -17.82 8.93 -7.13
C ILE A 78 -18.36 7.89 -6.18
N SER A 79 -18.12 6.62 -6.51
CA SER A 79 -18.36 5.47 -5.64
C SER A 79 -17.16 4.54 -5.69
N ALA A 80 -16.90 3.81 -4.59
CA ALA A 80 -15.80 2.88 -4.48
C ALA A 80 -16.29 1.46 -4.18
N THR A 81 -15.59 0.46 -4.70
CA THR A 81 -15.80 -0.95 -4.39
C THR A 81 -14.48 -1.71 -4.48
N TYR A 82 -14.40 -2.88 -3.88
CA TYR A 82 -13.23 -3.74 -4.00
C TYR A 82 -13.61 -5.22 -4.17
N LEU A 83 -12.64 -6.01 -4.64
CA LEU A 83 -12.65 -7.47 -4.61
C LEU A 83 -11.41 -7.94 -3.84
N PRO A 84 -11.59 -8.77 -2.80
CA PRO A 84 -10.47 -9.37 -2.10
C PRO A 84 -9.88 -10.52 -2.92
N SER A 85 -8.58 -10.75 -2.77
CA SER A 85 -7.92 -11.95 -3.29
C SER A 85 -7.44 -12.82 -2.13
N THR A 86 -7.72 -14.12 -2.20
CA THR A 86 -7.26 -15.09 -1.22
C THR A 86 -5.92 -15.69 -1.63
N THR A 87 -5.72 -15.82 -2.94
CA THR A 87 -4.51 -16.34 -3.55
C THR A 87 -4.12 -15.51 -4.76
N THR A 88 -2.88 -15.66 -5.23
CA THR A 88 -2.42 -15.01 -6.47
C THR A 88 -3.20 -15.46 -7.72
N ALA A 89 -3.83 -16.63 -7.69
CA ALA A 89 -4.67 -17.14 -8.78
C ALA A 89 -5.94 -16.29 -8.98
N ASP A 90 -6.39 -15.56 -7.95
CA ASP A 90 -7.59 -14.73 -8.00
C ASP A 90 -7.38 -13.40 -8.75
N TYR A 91 -6.14 -12.94 -8.90
CA TYR A 91 -5.82 -11.59 -9.38
C TYR A 91 -6.40 -11.30 -10.77
N ALA A 92 -6.11 -12.15 -11.75
CA ALA A 92 -6.57 -11.95 -13.13
C ALA A 92 -8.10 -12.00 -13.23
N SER A 93 -8.75 -12.94 -12.54
CA SER A 93 -10.21 -13.09 -12.53
C SER A 93 -10.90 -11.90 -11.85
N ASN A 94 -10.34 -11.39 -10.74
CA ASN A 94 -10.85 -10.22 -10.03
C ASN A 94 -10.73 -8.96 -10.90
N ILE A 95 -9.58 -8.74 -11.55
CA ILE A 95 -9.40 -7.62 -12.49
C ILE A 95 -10.45 -7.70 -13.61
N SER A 96 -10.58 -8.87 -14.26
CA SER A 96 -11.55 -9.07 -15.35
C SER A 96 -13.00 -8.84 -14.89
N ALA A 97 -13.37 -9.27 -13.68
CA ALA A 97 -14.69 -9.02 -13.10
C ALA A 97 -14.95 -7.52 -12.90
N LEU A 98 -13.93 -6.74 -12.51
CA LEU A 98 -14.05 -5.29 -12.37
C LEU A 98 -14.09 -4.56 -13.72
N GLU A 99 -13.37 -5.05 -14.74
CA GLU A 99 -13.51 -4.56 -16.11
C GLU A 99 -14.93 -4.76 -16.63
N ALA A 100 -15.51 -5.96 -16.42
CA ALA A 100 -16.90 -6.27 -16.78
C ALA A 100 -17.92 -5.37 -16.05
N LYS A 101 -17.62 -4.91 -14.84
CA LYS A 101 -18.41 -3.89 -14.10
C LYS A 101 -18.26 -2.48 -14.66
N LYS A 102 -17.39 -2.27 -15.67
CA LYS A 102 -17.09 -0.97 -16.27
C LYS A 102 -16.54 0.04 -15.26
N CYS A 103 -15.62 -0.39 -14.42
CA CYS A 103 -14.92 0.49 -13.50
C CYS A 103 -14.20 1.61 -14.24
N GLY A 104 -14.29 2.85 -13.75
CA GLY A 104 -13.64 4.01 -14.36
C GLY A 104 -12.12 4.03 -14.13
N ILE A 105 -11.67 3.39 -13.04
CA ILE A 105 -10.29 3.05 -12.72
C ILE A 105 -10.27 1.73 -11.93
N ILE A 106 -9.23 0.91 -12.11
CA ILE A 106 -8.96 -0.27 -11.30
C ILE A 106 -7.62 -0.05 -10.59
N VAL A 107 -7.66 0.02 -9.27
CA VAL A 107 -6.46 0.07 -8.42
C VAL A 107 -6.10 -1.36 -8.02
N THR A 108 -4.90 -1.79 -8.36
CA THR A 108 -4.34 -3.09 -7.98
C THR A 108 -3.28 -2.86 -6.89
N VAL A 109 -3.37 -3.63 -5.81
CA VAL A 109 -2.58 -3.36 -4.60
C VAL A 109 -1.48 -4.42 -4.47
N GLY A 110 -0.22 -3.97 -4.59
CA GLY A 110 0.94 -4.77 -4.27
C GLY A 110 1.73 -5.35 -5.45
N PHE A 111 2.99 -5.60 -5.17
CA PHE A 111 4.00 -6.15 -6.08
C PHE A 111 3.53 -7.43 -6.79
N LEU A 112 2.86 -8.33 -6.07
CA LEU A 112 2.39 -9.61 -6.60
C LEU A 112 1.35 -9.46 -7.72
N MET A 113 0.69 -8.32 -7.82
CA MET A 113 -0.32 -8.03 -8.85
C MET A 113 0.26 -7.55 -10.19
N ALA A 114 1.58 -7.34 -10.25
CA ALA A 114 2.26 -6.76 -11.42
C ALA A 114 1.89 -7.44 -12.74
N GLY A 115 2.09 -8.74 -12.82
CA GLY A 115 1.84 -9.50 -14.04
C GLY A 115 0.38 -9.47 -14.49
N ALA A 116 -0.57 -9.58 -13.56
CA ALA A 116 -2.00 -9.53 -13.84
C ALA A 116 -2.43 -8.14 -14.32
N THR A 117 -1.94 -7.09 -13.64
CA THR A 117 -2.20 -5.69 -14.00
C THR A 117 -1.66 -5.35 -15.39
N GLU A 118 -0.42 -5.75 -15.67
CA GLU A 118 0.23 -5.47 -16.97
C GLU A 118 -0.50 -6.18 -18.12
N ALA A 119 -0.89 -7.45 -17.91
CA ALA A 119 -1.65 -8.21 -18.89
C ALA A 119 -3.02 -7.57 -19.18
N ALA A 120 -3.74 -7.16 -18.14
CA ALA A 120 -5.03 -6.48 -18.27
C ALA A 120 -4.90 -5.11 -18.96
N ALA A 121 -3.92 -4.30 -18.57
CA ALA A 121 -3.67 -3.00 -19.18
C ALA A 121 -3.31 -3.09 -20.65
N LYS A 122 -2.56 -4.13 -21.05
CA LYS A 122 -2.23 -4.40 -22.46
C LYS A 122 -3.46 -4.85 -23.24
N ALA A 123 -4.32 -5.69 -22.66
CA ALA A 123 -5.53 -6.18 -23.29
C ALA A 123 -6.61 -5.09 -23.43
N SER A 124 -6.68 -4.17 -22.47
CA SER A 124 -7.68 -3.10 -22.38
C SER A 124 -7.03 -1.71 -22.35
N PRO A 125 -6.51 -1.17 -23.47
CA PRO A 125 -5.72 0.07 -23.49
C PRO A 125 -6.48 1.33 -23.07
N THR A 126 -7.83 1.28 -23.05
CA THR A 126 -8.69 2.39 -22.60
C THR A 126 -9.08 2.31 -21.13
N GLN A 127 -8.93 1.15 -20.49
CA GLN A 127 -9.13 0.98 -19.08
C GLN A 127 -7.97 1.65 -18.32
N LYS A 128 -8.29 2.44 -17.30
CA LYS A 128 -7.31 3.07 -16.44
C LYS A 128 -6.96 2.14 -15.30
N PHE A 129 -5.68 2.01 -15.01
CA PHE A 129 -5.15 1.24 -13.89
C PHE A 129 -4.26 2.13 -13.02
N ALA A 130 -4.25 1.89 -11.72
CA ALA A 130 -3.19 2.31 -10.84
C ALA A 130 -2.65 1.07 -10.13
N ILE A 131 -1.34 0.98 -9.92
CA ILE A 131 -0.73 -0.12 -9.18
C ILE A 131 0.09 0.43 -8.03
N VAL A 132 -0.12 -0.11 -6.83
CA VAL A 132 0.60 0.28 -5.61
C VAL A 132 1.84 -0.59 -5.45
N ASP A 133 2.97 0.02 -5.12
CA ASP A 133 4.27 -0.63 -4.89
C ASP A 133 4.86 -1.37 -6.08
N CYS A 134 4.60 -0.88 -7.28
CA CYS A 134 5.16 -1.51 -8.47
C CYS A 134 5.40 -0.49 -9.58
N SER A 135 6.58 -0.52 -10.18
CA SER A 135 6.94 0.34 -11.31
C SER A 135 7.80 -0.40 -12.33
N TYR A 136 7.98 0.23 -13.50
CA TYR A 136 8.97 -0.24 -14.49
C TYR A 136 10.41 0.03 -14.02
N ALA A 137 10.63 1.06 -13.21
CA ALA A 137 11.95 1.39 -12.69
C ALA A 137 12.42 0.37 -11.64
N SER A 138 11.51 -0.12 -10.81
CA SER A 138 11.78 -1.16 -9.81
C SER A 138 11.78 -2.58 -10.38
N PHE A 139 11.73 -2.74 -11.71
CA PHE A 139 11.68 -4.03 -12.42
C PHE A 139 10.52 -4.94 -12.03
N CYS A 140 9.53 -4.41 -11.31
CA CYS A 140 8.31 -5.11 -10.96
C CYS A 140 7.43 -5.31 -12.20
N LEU A 141 7.21 -4.24 -12.99
CA LEU A 141 6.62 -4.33 -14.31
C LEU A 141 7.75 -4.60 -15.32
N SER A 142 7.63 -5.64 -16.12
CA SER A 142 8.71 -6.14 -16.97
C SER A 142 8.49 -5.96 -18.47
N GLY A 143 7.26 -5.68 -18.86
CA GLY A 143 6.87 -5.56 -20.24
C GLY A 143 7.08 -4.16 -20.83
N LYS A 144 6.46 -3.91 -21.99
CA LYS A 144 6.47 -2.59 -22.61
C LYS A 144 5.61 -1.63 -21.78
N LYS A 145 6.17 -0.47 -21.41
CA LYS A 145 5.50 0.59 -20.64
C LYS A 145 4.11 0.91 -21.21
N GLN A 146 3.08 0.71 -20.39
CA GLN A 146 1.69 0.99 -20.75
C GLN A 146 1.33 2.42 -20.33
N LYS A 147 0.61 3.15 -21.20
CA LYS A 147 0.20 4.54 -20.94
C LYS A 147 -1.03 4.66 -20.02
N ASN A 148 -1.69 3.54 -19.77
CA ASN A 148 -2.90 3.45 -18.95
C ASN A 148 -2.64 2.86 -17.55
N ILE A 149 -1.37 2.76 -17.13
CA ILE A 149 -0.98 2.40 -15.77
C ILE A 149 -0.34 3.60 -15.09
N ASP A 150 -0.89 4.01 -13.93
CA ASP A 150 -0.26 4.90 -12.98
C ASP A 150 0.42 4.08 -11.88
N GLN A 151 1.72 4.29 -11.68
CA GLN A 151 2.59 3.50 -10.82
C GLN A 151 2.80 4.29 -9.53
N LEU A 152 2.29 3.81 -8.41
CA LEU A 152 2.37 4.47 -7.11
C LEU A 152 3.46 3.80 -6.28
N VAL A 153 4.67 4.37 -6.28
CA VAL A 153 5.82 3.84 -5.54
C VAL A 153 6.31 4.82 -4.49
N PHE A 154 7.09 4.33 -3.54
CA PHE A 154 7.47 5.10 -2.34
C PHE A 154 8.95 4.86 -2.02
N ASN A 155 9.69 5.94 -1.85
CA ASN A 155 11.12 5.92 -1.54
C ASN A 155 11.35 5.74 -0.03
N THR A 156 10.91 4.60 0.47
CA THR A 156 10.87 4.29 1.90
C THR A 156 12.23 3.98 2.52
N VAL A 157 13.30 4.02 1.75
CA VAL A 157 14.65 4.07 2.33
C VAL A 157 14.84 5.34 3.17
N GLN A 158 14.15 6.43 2.81
CA GLN A 158 14.28 7.73 3.47
C GLN A 158 13.70 7.71 4.89
N ASP A 159 12.48 7.27 5.06
CA ASP A 159 11.84 7.19 6.38
C ASP A 159 12.24 5.91 7.15
N GLY A 160 12.62 4.84 6.46
CA GLY A 160 13.30 3.69 7.05
C GLY A 160 14.59 4.09 7.75
N PHE A 161 15.39 4.98 7.12
CA PHE A 161 16.58 5.56 7.74
C PHE A 161 16.27 6.31 9.04
N LEU A 162 15.23 7.12 9.04
CA LEU A 162 14.80 7.84 10.25
C LEU A 162 14.31 6.88 11.34
N GLY A 163 13.59 5.82 10.97
CA GLY A 163 13.19 4.74 11.90
C GLY A 163 14.40 4.04 12.50
N GLY A 164 15.35 3.60 11.66
CA GLY A 164 16.58 2.96 12.14
C GLY A 164 17.41 3.83 13.06
N TYR A 165 17.55 5.14 12.74
CA TYR A 165 18.19 6.09 13.63
C TYR A 165 17.47 6.20 14.98
N LEU A 166 16.14 6.33 14.96
CA LEU A 166 15.32 6.37 16.18
C LEU A 166 15.48 5.09 17.00
N ALA A 167 15.34 3.93 16.39
CA ALA A 167 15.50 2.65 17.05
C ALA A 167 16.86 2.52 17.75
N ALA A 168 17.95 2.90 17.07
CA ALA A 168 19.30 2.92 17.65
C ALA A 168 19.43 3.90 18.83
N ALA A 169 18.85 5.10 18.70
CA ALA A 169 18.94 6.13 19.70
C ALA A 169 18.20 5.81 21.02
N VAL A 170 17.14 4.97 20.94
CA VAL A 170 16.33 4.62 22.13
C VAL A 170 16.62 3.23 22.68
N SER A 171 17.33 2.39 21.91
CA SER A 171 17.70 1.03 22.33
C SER A 171 18.58 1.07 23.59
N LYS A 172 18.21 0.27 24.60
CA LYS A 172 18.95 0.10 25.85
C LYS A 172 19.91 -1.08 25.79
N THR A 173 19.58 -2.09 24.99
CA THR A 173 20.40 -3.29 24.82
C THR A 173 21.46 -3.12 23.76
N HIS A 174 21.36 -2.07 22.93
CA HIS A 174 22.16 -1.87 21.71
C HIS A 174 21.96 -2.99 20.69
N VAL A 175 20.78 -3.63 20.68
CA VAL A 175 20.36 -4.61 19.69
C VAL A 175 18.95 -4.28 19.23
N VAL A 176 18.82 -4.04 17.94
CA VAL A 176 17.52 -3.79 17.27
C VAL A 176 17.31 -4.86 16.20
N ALA A 177 16.08 -5.01 15.71
CA ALA A 177 15.79 -6.03 14.72
C ALA A 177 14.82 -5.50 13.65
N THR A 178 14.95 -6.01 12.43
CA THR A 178 13.96 -5.87 11.37
C THR A 178 13.79 -7.19 10.64
N TYR A 179 12.64 -7.39 9.99
CA TYR A 179 12.37 -8.54 9.14
C TYR A 179 11.26 -8.22 8.14
N GLY A 180 11.27 -8.93 7.01
CA GLY A 180 10.28 -8.74 5.95
C GLY A 180 9.17 -9.79 5.92
N GLY A 181 8.05 -9.44 5.30
CA GLY A 181 7.02 -10.41 4.95
C GLY A 181 7.52 -11.35 3.86
N GLN A 182 8.02 -10.81 2.75
CA GLN A 182 8.64 -11.52 1.64
C GLN A 182 9.84 -10.72 1.12
N ASP A 183 10.80 -11.42 0.49
CA ASP A 183 11.99 -10.82 -0.12
C ASP A 183 11.64 -10.14 -1.46
N PHE A 184 11.12 -8.92 -1.35
CA PHE A 184 10.81 -8.04 -2.48
C PHE A 184 11.50 -6.69 -2.31
N GLY A 185 11.89 -6.04 -3.41
CA GLY A 185 12.53 -4.73 -3.37
C GLY A 185 11.72 -3.65 -2.63
N THR A 186 10.39 -3.72 -2.65
CA THR A 186 9.48 -2.81 -1.92
C THR A 186 9.41 -3.09 -0.41
N VAL A 187 9.93 -4.23 0.05
CA VAL A 187 10.11 -4.59 1.46
C VAL A 187 11.54 -4.27 1.89
N THR A 188 12.52 -4.78 1.14
CA THR A 188 13.94 -4.66 1.50
C THR A 188 14.46 -3.22 1.44
N ILE A 189 13.83 -2.33 0.67
CA ILE A 189 14.13 -0.89 0.68
C ILE A 189 13.91 -0.24 2.06
N TYR A 190 12.92 -0.69 2.83
CA TYR A 190 12.73 -0.24 4.22
C TYR A 190 13.83 -0.77 5.15
N GLU A 191 14.18 -2.06 4.97
CA GLU A 191 15.20 -2.74 5.78
C GLU A 191 16.58 -2.15 5.50
N ASP A 192 16.89 -1.81 4.23
CA ASP A 192 18.09 -1.07 3.83
C ASP A 192 18.15 0.26 4.58
N GLY A 193 17.09 1.06 4.50
CA GLY A 193 17.00 2.34 5.20
C GLY A 193 17.16 2.19 6.72
N PHE A 194 16.47 1.24 7.31
CA PHE A 194 16.56 0.98 8.75
C PHE A 194 17.99 0.67 9.19
N GLN A 195 18.68 -0.22 8.49
CA GLN A 195 20.05 -0.56 8.81
C GLN A 195 21.01 0.61 8.57
N ASP A 196 20.82 1.36 7.47
CA ASP A 196 21.66 2.54 7.17
C ASP A 196 21.49 3.64 8.24
N GLY A 197 20.26 3.85 8.74
CA GLY A 197 19.96 4.74 9.87
C GLY A 197 20.66 4.32 11.17
N VAL A 198 20.68 3.03 11.48
CA VAL A 198 21.44 2.48 12.62
C VAL A 198 22.94 2.68 12.44
N ASN A 199 23.46 2.42 11.23
CA ASN A 199 24.88 2.60 10.92
C ASN A 199 25.29 4.09 11.02
N TYR A 200 24.41 4.99 10.58
CA TYR A 200 24.61 6.41 10.70
C TYR A 200 24.66 6.85 12.18
N TYR A 201 23.70 6.39 13.02
CA TYR A 201 23.72 6.61 14.46
C TYR A 201 25.03 6.13 15.10
N ASN A 202 25.45 4.91 14.78
CA ASN A 202 26.69 4.31 15.29
C ASN A 202 27.91 5.19 14.98
N THR A 203 27.97 5.72 13.75
CA THR A 203 29.07 6.60 13.30
C THR A 203 29.05 7.93 14.04
N GLN A 204 27.88 8.56 14.18
CA GLN A 204 27.73 9.87 14.80
C GLN A 204 27.94 9.84 16.32
N GLN A 205 27.47 8.78 16.97
CA GLN A 205 27.50 8.67 18.43
C GLN A 205 28.64 7.78 18.96
N HIS A 206 29.49 7.25 18.07
CA HIS A 206 30.53 6.28 18.42
C HIS A 206 29.96 5.06 19.17
N ALA A 207 28.74 4.66 18.80
CA ALA A 207 28.01 3.53 19.36
C ALA A 207 28.26 2.24 18.60
N ASN A 208 27.69 1.12 19.07
CA ASN A 208 27.79 -0.18 18.40
C ASN A 208 26.44 -0.91 18.54
N VAL A 209 25.39 -0.31 18.03
CA VAL A 209 24.07 -0.92 17.95
C VAL A 209 24.06 -1.94 16.83
N LYS A 210 23.58 -3.15 17.12
CA LYS A 210 23.51 -4.26 16.16
C LYS A 210 22.11 -4.36 15.57
N VAL A 211 22.02 -4.65 14.28
CA VAL A 211 20.78 -5.01 13.59
C VAL A 211 20.71 -6.52 13.45
N LEU A 212 19.61 -7.12 13.89
CA LEU A 212 19.27 -8.52 13.61
C LEU A 212 18.25 -8.56 12.47
N GLY A 213 18.30 -9.64 11.71
CA GLY A 213 17.29 -9.97 10.71
C GLY A 213 17.49 -9.34 9.33
N TRP A 214 18.46 -8.44 9.15
CA TRP A 214 18.82 -7.87 7.84
C TRP A 214 20.30 -7.55 7.71
N ASP A 215 20.83 -7.71 6.53
CA ASP A 215 22.17 -7.27 6.11
C ASP A 215 22.08 -6.60 4.73
N GLU A 216 22.15 -5.27 4.71
CA GLU A 216 22.04 -4.45 3.50
C GLU A 216 23.14 -4.69 2.47
N GLN A 217 24.32 -5.13 2.90
CA GLN A 217 25.44 -5.36 1.99
C GLN A 217 25.28 -6.66 1.21
N THR A 218 24.84 -7.72 1.89
CA THR A 218 24.62 -9.04 1.28
C THR A 218 23.20 -9.20 0.76
N GLN A 219 22.25 -8.32 1.15
CA GLN A 219 20.82 -8.41 0.85
C GLN A 219 20.25 -9.74 1.33
N LYS A 220 20.58 -10.11 2.55
CA LYS A 220 20.09 -11.32 3.19
C LYS A 220 19.46 -10.99 4.53
N GLY A 221 18.32 -11.60 4.79
CA GLY A 221 17.60 -11.34 6.02
C GLY A 221 16.61 -12.43 6.40
N SER A 222 15.77 -12.09 7.34
CA SER A 222 14.71 -12.95 7.85
C SER A 222 13.38 -12.55 7.20
N PHE A 223 12.69 -13.52 6.60
CA PHE A 223 11.40 -13.34 5.96
C PHE A 223 10.40 -14.39 6.41
N ILE A 224 9.14 -13.99 6.59
CA ILE A 224 8.04 -14.90 6.95
C ILE A 224 7.62 -15.77 5.75
N GLY A 225 7.81 -15.28 4.52
CA GLY A 225 7.37 -15.92 3.29
C GLY A 225 5.94 -15.53 2.87
N ASN A 226 5.24 -14.73 3.68
CA ASN A 226 3.90 -14.19 3.39
C ASN A 226 3.60 -12.96 4.27
N PHE A 227 2.41 -12.35 4.12
CA PHE A 227 1.95 -11.19 4.87
C PHE A 227 0.76 -11.47 5.81
N THR A 228 0.46 -12.75 6.08
CA THR A 228 -0.76 -13.17 6.82
C THR A 228 -0.51 -14.07 8.01
N ASP A 229 0.68 -14.67 8.15
CA ASP A 229 1.01 -15.59 9.25
C ASP A 229 1.48 -14.83 10.50
N LEU A 230 0.50 -14.40 11.31
CA LEU A 230 0.74 -13.71 12.57
C LEU A 230 1.55 -14.57 13.55
N GLY A 231 1.34 -15.90 13.53
CA GLY A 231 2.03 -16.83 14.41
C GLY A 231 3.52 -16.89 14.13
N ALA A 232 3.90 -16.95 12.84
CA ALA A 232 5.29 -16.91 12.43
C ALA A 232 5.94 -15.56 12.78
N GLY A 233 5.25 -14.44 12.60
CA GLY A 233 5.71 -13.11 13.02
C GLY A 233 5.96 -13.02 14.52
N GLN A 234 5.03 -13.55 15.33
CA GLN A 234 5.20 -13.61 16.78
C GLN A 234 6.41 -14.49 17.18
N ALA A 235 6.57 -15.64 16.55
CA ALA A 235 7.68 -16.56 16.85
C ALA A 235 9.05 -15.96 16.51
N LEU A 236 9.17 -15.33 15.33
CA LEU A 236 10.42 -14.67 14.91
C LEU A 236 10.74 -13.48 15.83
N THR A 237 9.75 -12.67 16.19
CA THR A 237 9.92 -11.57 17.15
C THR A 237 10.40 -12.07 18.51
N ASN A 238 9.83 -13.17 19.01
CA ASN A 238 10.29 -13.77 20.27
C ASN A 238 11.76 -14.25 20.20
N THR A 239 12.19 -14.73 19.02
CA THR A 239 13.60 -15.08 18.79
C THR A 239 14.49 -13.84 18.91
N PHE A 240 14.15 -12.75 18.22
CA PHE A 240 14.92 -11.50 18.30
C PHE A 240 14.98 -10.93 19.73
N ILE A 241 13.84 -10.97 20.47
CA ILE A 241 13.81 -10.57 21.89
C ILE A 241 14.70 -11.51 22.74
N GLY A 242 14.73 -12.79 22.42
CA GLY A 242 15.63 -13.77 23.03
C GLY A 242 17.10 -13.47 22.78
N ASP A 243 17.42 -12.97 21.60
CA ASP A 243 18.78 -12.58 21.17
C ASP A 243 19.13 -11.14 21.62
N GLY A 244 18.27 -10.50 22.40
CA GLY A 244 18.52 -9.22 23.05
C GLY A 244 17.96 -7.99 22.36
N ALA A 245 17.21 -8.13 21.26
CA ALA A 245 16.58 -6.96 20.61
C ALA A 245 15.51 -6.35 21.52
N ASP A 246 15.53 -5.01 21.65
CA ASP A 246 14.55 -4.23 22.42
C ASP A 246 13.76 -3.25 21.55
N VAL A 247 14.07 -3.14 20.25
CA VAL A 247 13.26 -2.45 19.26
C VAL A 247 13.14 -3.36 18.03
N ILE A 248 11.92 -3.61 17.57
CA ILE A 248 11.65 -4.48 16.41
C ILE A 248 10.83 -3.72 15.36
N PHE A 249 11.29 -3.74 14.10
CA PHE A 249 10.60 -3.16 12.96
C PHE A 249 10.17 -4.25 11.96
N PRO A 250 8.91 -4.73 12.01
CA PRO A 250 8.38 -5.70 11.05
C PRO A 250 7.94 -5.01 9.75
N VAL A 251 8.62 -5.27 8.63
CA VAL A 251 8.21 -4.83 7.29
C VAL A 251 7.34 -5.91 6.66
N ALA A 252 6.19 -6.18 7.29
CA ALA A 252 5.45 -7.42 7.04
C ALA A 252 3.91 -7.26 7.05
N GLY A 253 3.40 -6.04 6.88
CA GLY A 253 1.95 -5.78 6.84
C GLY A 253 1.23 -6.35 8.06
N GLY A 254 0.13 -7.10 7.83
CA GLY A 254 -0.67 -7.69 8.90
C GLY A 254 0.08 -8.63 9.86
N VAL A 255 1.17 -9.25 9.41
CA VAL A 255 2.05 -10.08 10.27
C VAL A 255 2.61 -9.27 11.45
N GLY A 256 2.76 -7.95 11.31
CA GLY A 256 3.15 -7.04 12.39
C GLY A 256 2.27 -7.12 13.65
N LEU A 257 1.01 -7.57 13.55
CA LEU A 257 0.17 -7.87 14.72
C LEU A 257 0.74 -9.00 15.57
N GLY A 258 1.43 -9.96 14.96
CA GLY A 258 2.19 -10.99 15.67
C GLY A 258 3.36 -10.40 16.46
N THR A 259 4.10 -9.47 15.86
CA THR A 259 5.14 -8.69 16.57
C THR A 259 4.55 -7.92 17.74
N ALA A 260 3.47 -7.19 17.52
CA ALA A 260 2.81 -6.43 18.59
C ALA A 260 2.41 -7.32 19.77
N LYS A 261 1.93 -8.54 19.49
CA LYS A 261 1.59 -9.53 20.51
C LYS A 261 2.80 -10.04 21.27
N ALA A 262 3.93 -10.29 20.58
CA ALA A 262 5.19 -10.70 21.21
C ALA A 262 5.74 -9.60 22.13
N VAL A 263 5.76 -8.33 21.64
CA VAL A 263 6.19 -7.16 22.40
C VAL A 263 5.32 -6.97 23.63
N GLN A 264 3.99 -7.00 23.50
CA GLN A 264 3.06 -6.96 24.63
C GLN A 264 3.35 -8.05 25.67
N THR A 265 3.63 -9.27 25.21
CA THR A 265 3.92 -10.39 26.11
C THR A 265 5.24 -10.19 26.85
N ALA A 266 6.25 -9.65 26.18
CA ALA A 266 7.56 -9.34 26.75
C ALA A 266 7.46 -8.21 27.78
N ASP A 267 6.72 -7.15 27.46
CA ASP A 267 6.50 -6.01 28.37
C ASP A 267 5.75 -6.44 29.64
N ASN A 268 4.71 -7.25 29.51
CA ASN A 268 3.98 -7.85 30.65
C ASN A 268 4.88 -8.75 31.52
N ALA A 269 5.96 -9.28 30.98
CA ALA A 269 6.98 -10.03 31.70
C ALA A 269 8.10 -9.14 32.27
N GLY A 270 7.96 -7.82 32.19
CA GLY A 270 8.91 -6.83 32.73
C GLY A 270 10.12 -6.54 31.83
N LYS A 271 10.09 -6.98 30.56
CA LYS A 271 11.10 -6.61 29.56
C LYS A 271 10.68 -5.30 28.88
N SER A 272 11.56 -4.32 28.84
CA SER A 272 11.31 -3.06 28.13
C SER A 272 11.59 -3.26 26.62
N VAL A 273 10.56 -3.63 25.88
CA VAL A 273 10.63 -3.85 24.43
C VAL A 273 9.61 -2.96 23.74
N SER A 274 9.96 -2.42 22.58
CA SER A 274 9.09 -1.60 21.73
C SER A 274 9.17 -2.05 20.27
N MET A 275 8.32 -1.48 19.44
CA MET A 275 8.33 -1.73 18.01
C MET A 275 8.09 -0.47 17.19
N GLU A 276 8.35 -0.52 15.92
CA GLU A 276 7.86 0.43 14.93
C GLU A 276 6.79 -0.26 14.07
N TRP A 277 5.78 0.51 13.61
CA TRP A 277 4.79 -0.01 12.70
C TRP A 277 5.16 0.31 11.25
N VAL A 278 4.48 -0.30 10.27
CA VAL A 278 4.79 -0.12 8.85
C VAL A 278 3.58 0.36 8.04
N ASP A 279 3.83 1.09 6.97
CA ASP A 279 2.90 1.59 5.93
C ASP A 279 1.90 2.66 6.38
N THR A 280 1.31 2.53 7.55
CA THR A 280 0.30 3.46 8.09
C THR A 280 0.59 3.78 9.55
N ASP A 281 -0.11 4.77 10.12
CA ASP A 281 -0.01 5.07 11.55
C ASP A 281 -0.65 3.94 12.38
N GLY A 282 0.20 3.11 13.00
CA GLY A 282 -0.22 1.97 13.82
C GLY A 282 -0.99 2.37 15.07
N CYS A 283 -0.78 3.57 15.59
CA CYS A 283 -1.58 4.09 16.70
C CYS A 283 -3.03 4.38 16.31
N ILE A 284 -3.31 4.49 15.02
CA ILE A 284 -4.66 4.62 14.47
C ILE A 284 -5.18 3.24 14.04
N SER A 285 -4.44 2.52 13.21
CA SER A 285 -4.91 1.28 12.58
C SER A 285 -4.92 0.06 13.52
N ALA A 286 -3.99 0.03 14.49
CA ALA A 286 -3.84 -1.02 15.51
C ALA A 286 -3.75 -0.41 16.92
N ALA A 287 -4.66 0.53 17.23
CA ALA A 287 -4.65 1.42 18.41
C ALA A 287 -4.44 0.70 19.76
N GLN A 288 -4.89 -0.56 19.90
CA GLN A 288 -4.70 -1.36 21.10
C GLN A 288 -3.23 -1.66 21.44
N TYR A 289 -2.32 -1.46 20.47
CA TYR A 289 -0.88 -1.67 20.63
C TYR A 289 -0.06 -0.38 20.60
N CYS A 290 -0.70 0.80 20.51
CA CYS A 290 -0.03 2.11 20.41
C CYS A 290 1.03 2.31 21.50
N GLN A 291 0.75 1.89 22.71
CA GLN A 291 1.67 2.02 23.86
C GLN A 291 3.03 1.30 23.68
N TYR A 292 3.14 0.41 22.68
CA TYR A 292 4.37 -0.33 22.35
C TYR A 292 5.07 0.23 21.09
N MET A 293 4.43 1.17 20.38
CA MET A 293 4.92 1.70 19.11
C MET A 293 5.70 3.00 19.33
N LEU A 294 6.99 3.01 19.01
CA LEU A 294 7.82 4.22 18.99
C LEU A 294 7.29 5.24 17.98
N THR A 295 6.97 4.76 16.80
CA THR A 295 6.46 5.47 15.63
C THR A 295 5.97 4.46 14.60
N SER A 296 5.55 4.96 13.45
CA SER A 296 5.34 4.15 12.26
C SER A 296 6.16 4.72 11.10
N VAL A 297 6.78 3.84 10.32
CA VAL A 297 7.49 4.18 9.08
C VAL A 297 6.49 4.02 7.94
N THR A 298 5.95 5.15 7.42
CA THR A 298 4.70 5.14 6.67
C THR A 298 4.88 5.37 5.18
N LYS A 299 4.01 4.75 4.38
CA LYS A 299 3.76 5.10 2.98
C LYS A 299 2.53 5.97 2.85
N GLY A 300 2.59 7.04 2.06
CA GLY A 300 1.45 7.90 1.76
C GLY A 300 0.45 7.27 0.77
N ILE A 301 0.13 5.99 0.95
CA ILE A 301 -0.71 5.19 0.04
C ILE A 301 -2.10 5.80 -0.09
N THR A 302 -2.70 6.17 1.04
CA THR A 302 -4.06 6.75 1.08
C THR A 302 -4.19 7.97 0.17
N GLU A 303 -3.25 8.91 0.24
CA GLU A 303 -3.31 10.11 -0.59
C GLU A 303 -2.92 9.84 -2.06
N ALA A 304 -1.97 8.93 -2.31
CA ALA A 304 -1.59 8.54 -3.66
C ALA A 304 -2.75 7.87 -4.40
N VAL A 305 -3.42 6.90 -3.77
CA VAL A 305 -4.61 6.21 -4.32
C VAL A 305 -5.76 7.19 -4.52
N LYS A 306 -6.06 8.03 -3.52
CA LYS A 306 -7.09 9.08 -3.63
C LYS A 306 -6.83 9.99 -4.83
N THR A 307 -5.60 10.47 -5.00
CA THR A 307 -5.21 11.33 -6.12
C THR A 307 -5.37 10.63 -7.47
N ALA A 308 -4.94 9.38 -7.59
CA ALA A 308 -5.12 8.58 -8.81
C ALA A 308 -6.61 8.42 -9.17
N VAL A 309 -7.46 8.11 -8.19
CA VAL A 309 -8.91 7.99 -8.38
C VAL A 309 -9.53 9.32 -8.80
N LEU A 310 -9.21 10.42 -8.12
CA LEU A 310 -9.75 11.76 -8.43
C LEU A 310 -9.31 12.24 -9.82
N SER A 311 -8.05 11.97 -10.21
CA SER A 311 -7.56 12.30 -11.55
C SER A 311 -8.31 11.53 -12.65
N ALA A 312 -8.61 10.25 -12.37
CA ALA A 312 -9.37 9.39 -13.28
C ALA A 312 -10.84 9.87 -13.41
N ALA A 313 -11.47 10.22 -12.30
CA ALA A 313 -12.84 10.74 -12.26
C ALA A 313 -12.96 12.11 -12.92
N GLY A 314 -11.97 12.99 -12.72
CA GLY A 314 -11.89 14.33 -13.30
C GLY A 314 -11.43 14.35 -14.77
N GLY A 315 -11.12 13.21 -15.39
CA GLY A 315 -10.69 13.12 -16.79
C GLY A 315 -9.26 13.61 -17.05
N THR A 316 -8.45 13.81 -16.01
CA THR A 316 -7.06 14.27 -16.10
C THR A 316 -6.04 13.14 -15.92
N PHE A 317 -6.51 11.90 -15.77
CA PHE A 317 -5.66 10.72 -15.59
C PHE A 317 -4.59 10.62 -16.68
N LYS A 318 -3.38 10.43 -16.21
CA LYS A 318 -2.21 10.12 -17.06
C LYS A 318 -1.48 8.96 -16.41
N GLY A 319 -1.26 7.90 -17.18
CA GLY A 319 -0.33 6.86 -16.73
C GLY A 319 1.07 7.45 -16.58
N GLY A 320 1.74 7.05 -15.52
CA GLY A 320 3.03 7.60 -15.16
C GLY A 320 3.62 6.89 -13.96
N THR A 321 4.46 7.61 -13.23
CA THR A 321 5.00 7.15 -11.96
C THR A 321 4.89 8.29 -10.93
N TYR A 322 4.19 8.04 -9.85
CA TYR A 322 4.25 8.82 -8.63
C TYR A 322 5.31 8.21 -7.72
N VAL A 323 6.18 9.02 -7.17
CA VAL A 323 7.17 8.60 -6.16
C VAL A 323 6.89 9.36 -4.87
N GLY A 324 6.44 8.64 -3.85
CA GLY A 324 6.31 9.15 -2.49
C GLY A 324 7.69 9.31 -1.86
N THR A 325 7.95 10.46 -1.24
CA THR A 325 9.24 10.81 -0.60
C THR A 325 8.98 11.57 0.70
N LEU A 326 10.01 11.80 1.52
CA LEU A 326 9.92 12.72 2.65
C LEU A 326 9.45 14.11 2.21
N ALA A 327 10.02 14.64 1.14
CA ALA A 327 9.74 16.00 0.66
C ALA A 327 8.28 16.23 0.23
N ASN A 328 7.56 15.20 -0.22
CA ASN A 328 6.16 15.30 -0.62
C ASN A 328 5.17 14.62 0.34
N GLY A 329 5.66 14.16 1.50
CA GLY A 329 4.83 13.48 2.51
C GLY A 329 4.41 12.05 2.14
N GLY A 330 5.03 11.50 1.09
CA GLY A 330 4.73 10.14 0.62
C GLY A 330 5.51 9.03 1.32
N ALA A 331 6.54 9.38 2.11
CA ALA A 331 7.31 8.50 2.98
C ALA A 331 7.70 9.32 4.21
N VAL A 332 7.13 9.04 5.39
CA VAL A 332 7.34 9.85 6.61
C VAL A 332 7.22 8.99 7.87
N LEU A 333 7.82 9.44 8.98
CA LEU A 333 7.48 8.90 10.29
C LEU A 333 6.14 9.47 10.78
N SER A 334 5.31 8.61 11.38
CA SER A 334 4.11 9.07 12.09
C SER A 334 4.47 9.87 13.34
N PRO A 335 3.54 10.60 13.94
CA PRO A 335 3.72 11.16 15.29
C PRO A 335 4.13 10.07 16.30
N PHE A 336 4.88 10.47 17.33
CA PHE A 336 5.35 9.52 18.36
C PHE A 336 4.29 9.15 19.40
N HIS A 337 3.10 9.72 19.32
CA HIS A 337 1.94 9.42 20.19
C HIS A 337 2.35 9.21 21.68
N ASP A 338 2.11 8.01 22.22
CA ASP A 338 2.42 7.66 23.62
C ASP A 338 3.92 7.69 23.96
N TYR A 339 4.77 7.67 22.94
CA TYR A 339 6.22 7.79 23.10
C TYR A 339 6.74 9.23 23.00
N GLY A 340 5.91 10.20 22.65
CA GLY A 340 6.33 11.58 22.46
C GLY A 340 7.03 12.22 23.69
N THR A 341 6.67 11.79 24.90
CA THR A 341 7.34 12.23 26.13
C THR A 341 8.47 11.29 26.60
N LYS A 342 8.57 10.10 26.02
CA LYS A 342 9.58 9.08 26.37
C LYS A 342 10.84 9.21 25.50
N ILE A 343 10.69 9.66 24.25
CA ILE A 343 11.81 9.91 23.33
C ILE A 343 12.47 11.23 23.72
N PRO A 344 13.80 11.26 23.99
CA PRO A 344 14.49 12.48 24.36
C PRO A 344 14.27 13.59 23.32
N ALA A 345 14.06 14.83 23.80
CA ALA A 345 13.85 15.99 22.91
C ALA A 345 15.02 16.25 21.96
N SER A 346 16.24 15.90 22.35
CA SER A 346 17.43 15.95 21.48
C SER A 346 17.33 14.98 20.31
N VAL A 347 16.82 13.75 20.53
CA VAL A 347 16.62 12.77 19.46
C VAL A 347 15.52 13.25 18.50
N GLN A 348 14.41 13.81 19.03
CA GLN A 348 13.34 14.37 18.20
C GLN A 348 13.83 15.55 17.34
N ALA A 349 14.70 16.40 17.91
CA ALA A 349 15.29 17.52 17.16
C ALA A 349 16.26 17.02 16.09
N GLU A 350 17.06 16.00 16.37
CA GLU A 350 17.98 15.41 15.42
C GLU A 350 17.24 14.74 14.26
N LEU A 351 16.17 14.00 14.51
CA LEU A 351 15.33 13.41 13.46
C LEU A 351 14.79 14.45 12.49
N LYS A 352 14.41 15.64 12.96
CA LYS A 352 14.00 16.76 12.09
C LYS A 352 15.15 17.27 11.22
N THR A 353 16.35 17.35 11.79
CA THR A 353 17.56 17.76 11.05
C THR A 353 17.89 16.73 9.97
N LEU A 354 17.88 15.44 10.33
CA LEU A 354 18.12 14.33 9.40
C LEU A 354 17.09 14.30 8.27
N GLN A 355 15.82 14.53 8.59
CA GLN A 355 14.77 14.65 7.57
C GLN A 355 15.11 15.77 6.56
N GLN A 356 15.45 16.97 7.04
CA GLN A 356 15.84 18.10 6.19
C GLN A 356 17.10 17.80 5.37
N ASP A 357 18.08 17.13 5.96
CA ASP A 357 19.31 16.74 5.29
C ASP A 357 19.05 15.69 4.18
N ILE A 358 18.09 14.77 4.38
CA ILE A 358 17.66 13.82 3.35
C ILE A 358 16.87 14.55 2.25
N GLU A 359 15.90 15.39 2.62
CA GLU A 359 15.08 16.16 1.67
C GLU A 359 15.94 17.08 0.77
N SER A 360 17.00 17.66 1.31
CA SER A 360 17.93 18.50 0.56
C SER A 360 18.99 17.71 -0.23
N GLY A 361 19.05 16.38 -0.07
CA GLY A 361 20.06 15.53 -0.70
C GLY A 361 21.46 15.60 -0.08
N LYS A 362 21.61 16.20 1.11
CA LYS A 362 22.85 16.21 1.89
C LYS A 362 23.16 14.81 2.45
N ILE A 363 22.11 14.06 2.83
CA ILE A 363 22.16 12.65 3.17
C ILE A 363 21.38 11.90 2.11
N ASN A 364 21.98 10.85 1.55
CA ASN A 364 21.33 9.95 0.60
C ASN A 364 21.34 8.54 1.20
N PRO A 365 20.26 8.11 1.87
CA PRO A 365 20.18 6.77 2.41
C PRO A 365 20.40 5.71 1.34
N TYR A 366 21.15 4.68 1.71
CA TYR A 366 21.55 3.64 0.78
C TYR A 366 20.47 2.60 0.58
N THR A 367 20.27 2.17 -0.65
CA THR A 367 19.50 0.99 -1.01
C THR A 367 19.96 0.40 -2.33
N LYS A 368 19.86 -0.92 -2.48
CA LYS A 368 19.99 -1.61 -3.78
C LYS A 368 18.68 -1.66 -4.56
N ASN A 369 17.58 -1.22 -3.98
CA ASN A 369 16.23 -1.34 -4.52
C ASN A 369 15.63 0.04 -4.87
N PRO A 370 15.96 0.64 -6.03
CA PRO A 370 15.41 1.93 -6.43
C PRO A 370 13.91 1.83 -6.71
N VAL A 371 13.19 2.95 -6.57
CA VAL A 371 11.75 3.10 -6.89
C VAL A 371 11.49 3.73 -8.24
#